data_870fc4b886f6d69cbc3f5eab8e3a2869
#
_entry.id   870fc4b886f6d69cbc3f5eab8e3a2869
#
_cell.length_a   1.000
_cell.length_b   1.000
_cell.length_c   1.000
_cell.angle_alpha   90.00
_cell.angle_beta   90.00
_cell.angle_gamma   90.00
#
_symmetry.space_group_name_H-M   'P 1'
#
loop_
_entity.id
_entity.type
_entity.pdbx_description
1 polymer ?
#
loop_
_entity_poly.entity_id
_entity_poly.type
_entity_poly.pdbx_seq_one_letter_code
_entity_poly.pdbx_strand_id
1 'polypeptide(L)'
;MFLSRFRSYFYSMSTQEKYQPSHDSVVLKEQSLVLFNDHENSFDFVIEVLCTVCDHTEEQAEQCAWITHYKGKCQVLSGSYEQLRSKADLMLDVGLTVEIQ
;
A
#
# COMPACT_ATOMS: atom_id res chain seq x y z
N MET A 1 -6.91 -13.76 -3.78
CA MET A 1 -6.12 -13.11 -4.19
C MET A 1 -6.05 -11.74 -3.70
N PHE A 2 -5.21 -11.02 -4.17
CA PHE A 2 -5.02 -9.69 -3.76
C PHE A 2 -6.28 -8.90 -3.74
N LEU A 3 -7.03 -8.95 -4.77
CA LEU A 3 -8.23 -8.21 -4.85
C LEU A 3 -9.24 -8.66 -3.88
N SER A 4 -9.31 -9.92 -3.60
CA SER A 4 -10.30 -10.35 -2.71
C SER A 4 -10.03 -9.90 -1.33
N ARG A 5 -8.80 -9.84 -0.93
CA ARG A 5 -8.50 -9.38 0.35
C ARG A 5 -8.87 -7.93 0.48
N PHE A 6 -8.63 -7.19 -0.55
CA PHE A 6 -8.93 -5.84 -0.57
C PHE A 6 -10.38 -5.62 -0.44
N ARG A 7 -11.17 -6.38 -1.09
CA ARG A 7 -12.54 -6.19 -1.07
C ARG A 7 -13.12 -6.54 0.26
N SER A 8 -12.61 -7.53 0.90
CA SER A 8 -13.13 -7.86 2.15
C SER A 8 -12.90 -6.77 3.14
N TYR A 9 -11.78 -6.12 3.06
CA TYR A 9 -11.51 -5.09 3.91
C TYR A 9 -12.47 -3.97 3.70
N PHE A 10 -12.76 -3.63 2.50
CA PHE A 10 -13.64 -2.59 2.17
C PHE A 10 -14.98 -2.84 2.70
N TYR A 11 -15.44 -4.01 2.62
CA TYR A 11 -16.71 -4.36 3.04
C TYR A 11 -16.83 -4.18 4.52
N SER A 12 -15.89 -4.56 5.26
CA SER A 12 -15.96 -4.40 6.64
C SER A 12 -15.97 -2.98 7.03
N MET A 13 -15.31 -2.17 6.34
CA MET A 13 -15.33 -0.83 6.63
C MET A 13 -16.65 -0.24 6.47
N SER A 14 -17.33 -0.58 5.48
CA SER A 14 -18.59 0.02 5.25
C SER A 14 -19.51 -0.41 6.33
N THR A 15 -19.31 -1.51 6.90
CA THR A 15 -20.15 -1.94 7.89
C THR A 15 -19.98 -1.17 9.11
N GLN A 16 -18.84 -0.89 9.48
CA GLN A 16 -18.75 -0.19 10.63
C GLN A 16 -18.96 1.16 10.62
N GLU A 17 -18.77 1.74 9.61
CA GLU A 17 -18.96 3.05 9.64
C GLU A 17 -20.18 3.45 10.09
N LYS A 18 -21.10 2.67 10.08
CA LYS A 18 -22.28 3.11 10.46
C LYS A 18 -22.30 3.38 11.83
N TYR A 19 -21.53 2.99 12.52
CA TYR A 19 -21.75 3.24 13.81
C TYR A 19 -20.77 4.02 14.44
N GLN A 20 -19.93 4.46 14.09
CA GLN A 20 -19.31 5.12 14.66
C GLN A 20 -19.03 5.93 15.18
N PRO A 21 -18.75 6.25 15.40
CA PRO A 21 -18.56 7.20 15.78
C PRO A 21 -17.61 7.54 16.51
N SER A 22 -17.24 8.01 16.62
CA SER A 22 -16.57 8.40 17.45
C SER A 22 -15.21 8.66 17.30
N HIS A 23 -14.61 9.25 18.16
CA HIS A 23 -13.31 9.61 18.08
C HIS A 23 -12.41 8.45 17.93
N ASP A 24 -12.84 7.34 18.25
CA ASP A 24 -12.06 6.20 18.07
C ASP A 24 -11.77 5.96 16.65
N SER A 25 -12.67 6.23 15.82
CA SER A 25 -12.49 5.98 14.46
C SER A 25 -11.46 6.91 13.90
N VAL A 26 -11.27 8.03 14.42
CA VAL A 26 -10.30 8.91 13.89
C VAL A 26 -8.92 8.36 14.17
N VAL A 27 -8.71 7.80 15.32
CA VAL A 27 -7.46 7.26 15.65
C VAL A 27 -7.12 6.08 14.81
N LEU A 28 -8.11 5.31 14.48
CA LEU A 28 -7.90 4.12 13.71
C LEU A 28 -8.11 4.31 12.23
N LYS A 29 -8.07 5.55 11.77
CA LYS A 29 -8.30 5.79 10.38
C LYS A 29 -7.34 5.03 9.51
N GLU A 30 -7.87 4.43 8.47
CA GLU A 30 -7.09 3.67 7.56
C GLU A 30 -6.46 4.54 6.51
N GLN A 31 -5.24 4.30 6.18
CA GLN A 31 -4.55 5.06 5.16
C GLN A 31 -3.94 4.14 4.13
N SER A 32 -3.35 4.68 3.13
CA SER A 32 -2.79 3.90 2.05
C SER A 32 -1.34 4.25 1.81
N LEU A 33 -0.54 3.25 1.52
CA LEU A 33 0.84 3.49 1.13
C LEU A 33 0.87 3.40 -0.39
N VAL A 34 1.27 4.49 -1.03
CA VAL A 34 1.21 4.58 -2.47
C VAL A 34 2.61 4.67 -3.05
N LEU A 35 2.91 3.82 -4.01
CA LEU A 35 4.17 3.80 -4.70
C LEU A 35 4.05 4.62 -5.97
N PHE A 36 4.98 5.51 -6.22
CA PHE A 36 4.96 6.32 -7.41
C PHE A 36 6.05 5.91 -8.39
N ASN A 37 5.77 6.09 -9.64
CA ASN A 37 6.72 5.75 -10.68
C ASN A 37 7.91 6.69 -10.64
N ASP A 38 9.11 6.17 -10.80
CA ASP A 38 10.26 7.00 -10.99
C ASP A 38 11.11 6.34 -12.06
N HIS A 39 12.09 6.99 -12.58
CA HIS A 39 12.87 6.46 -13.67
C HIS A 39 14.20 5.89 -13.20
N GLU A 40 14.40 5.83 -11.90
CA GLU A 40 15.65 5.41 -11.38
C GLU A 40 15.69 3.96 -11.01
N ASN A 41 14.59 3.34 -10.76
CA ASN A 41 14.56 1.97 -10.26
C ASN A 41 14.09 1.00 -11.31
N SER A 42 14.73 -0.16 -11.38
CA SER A 42 14.33 -1.15 -12.36
C SER A 42 13.06 -1.84 -11.92
N PHE A 43 12.39 -2.43 -12.86
CA PHE A 43 11.17 -3.14 -12.61
C PHE A 43 11.43 -4.28 -11.64
N ASP A 44 12.51 -5.00 -11.83
CA ASP A 44 12.84 -6.12 -10.98
C ASP A 44 13.16 -5.67 -9.56
N PHE A 45 13.79 -4.54 -9.41
CA PHE A 45 14.11 -4.03 -8.10
C PHE A 45 12.84 -3.67 -7.36
N VAL A 46 11.89 -3.07 -8.03
CA VAL A 46 10.63 -2.69 -7.42
C VAL A 46 9.91 -3.94 -6.95
N ILE A 47 9.89 -4.98 -7.76
CA ILE A 47 9.23 -6.21 -7.39
C ILE A 47 9.90 -6.80 -6.15
N GLU A 48 11.20 -6.78 -6.12
CA GLU A 48 11.91 -7.34 -4.99
C GLU A 48 11.59 -6.58 -3.71
N VAL A 49 11.54 -5.27 -3.76
CA VAL A 49 11.25 -4.48 -2.59
C VAL A 49 9.81 -4.72 -2.12
N LEU A 50 8.87 -4.80 -3.06
CA LEU A 50 7.50 -5.05 -2.68
C LEU A 50 7.34 -6.42 -2.01
N CYS A 51 8.06 -7.40 -2.46
CA CYS A 51 8.00 -8.71 -1.85
C CYS A 51 8.64 -8.70 -0.47
N THR A 52 9.73 -8.02 -0.32
CA THR A 52 10.49 -8.03 0.91
C THR A 52 9.90 -7.13 1.98
N VAL A 53 9.50 -5.95 1.60
CA VAL A 53 9.02 -4.96 2.57
C VAL A 53 7.53 -5.05 2.79
N CYS A 54 6.78 -5.24 1.72
CA CYS A 54 5.33 -5.21 1.80
C CYS A 54 4.70 -6.59 1.87
N ASP A 55 5.52 -7.61 1.89
CA ASP A 55 5.04 -8.99 1.96
C ASP A 55 4.13 -9.38 0.80
N HIS A 56 4.32 -8.79 -0.34
CA HIS A 56 3.55 -9.15 -1.51
C HIS A 56 4.03 -10.49 -2.05
N THR A 57 3.14 -11.23 -2.64
CA THR A 57 3.57 -12.40 -3.40
C THR A 57 4.22 -11.87 -4.67
N GLU A 58 4.93 -12.68 -5.38
CA GLU A 58 5.55 -12.26 -6.59
C GLU A 58 4.53 -11.77 -7.57
N GLU A 59 3.39 -12.40 -7.66
CA GLU A 59 2.35 -11.98 -8.53
C GLU A 59 1.81 -10.64 -8.16
N GLN A 60 1.57 -10.39 -6.89
CA GLN A 60 1.05 -9.11 -6.46
C GLN A 60 2.07 -8.02 -6.74
N ALA A 61 3.34 -8.28 -6.46
CA ALA A 61 4.38 -7.31 -6.66
C ALA A 61 4.50 -6.95 -8.13
N GLU A 62 4.42 -7.93 -8.97
CA GLU A 62 4.50 -7.72 -10.39
C GLU A 62 3.35 -6.87 -10.89
N GLN A 63 2.16 -7.15 -10.43
CA GLN A 63 1.02 -6.37 -10.83
C GLN A 63 1.15 -4.93 -10.36
N CYS A 64 1.59 -4.72 -9.13
CA CYS A 64 1.76 -3.36 -8.64
C CYS A 64 2.85 -2.62 -9.41
N ALA A 65 3.91 -3.31 -9.79
CA ALA A 65 4.96 -2.69 -10.55
C ALA A 65 4.45 -2.25 -11.92
N TRP A 66 3.64 -3.08 -12.58
CA TRP A 66 3.08 -2.73 -13.86
C TRP A 66 2.11 -1.56 -13.74
N ILE A 67 1.27 -1.55 -12.72
CA ILE A 67 0.32 -0.47 -12.53
C ILE A 67 1.07 0.82 -12.29
N THR A 68 2.12 0.79 -11.48
CA THR A 68 2.91 1.96 -11.21
C THR A 68 3.56 2.48 -12.50
N HIS A 69 4.03 1.59 -13.31
CA HIS A 69 4.69 1.97 -14.54
C HIS A 69 3.71 2.60 -15.53
N TYR A 70 2.54 2.03 -15.69
CA TYR A 70 1.61 2.53 -16.66
C TYR A 70 0.69 3.62 -16.18
N LYS A 71 0.34 3.61 -14.92
CA LYS A 71 -0.58 4.59 -14.42
C LYS A 71 0.06 5.66 -13.56
N GLY A 72 1.32 5.49 -13.23
CA GLY A 72 2.06 6.48 -12.48
C GLY A 72 2.12 6.21 -11.01
N LYS A 73 1.20 5.45 -10.47
CA LYS A 73 1.21 5.13 -9.05
C LYS A 73 0.36 3.92 -8.76
N CYS A 74 0.58 3.31 -7.63
CA CYS A 74 -0.19 2.14 -7.21
C CYS A 74 -0.23 2.07 -5.71
N GLN A 75 -1.40 1.79 -5.16
CA GLN A 75 -1.52 1.59 -3.74
C GLN A 75 -0.97 0.20 -3.42
N VAL A 76 0.02 0.10 -2.58
CA VAL A 76 0.64 -1.19 -2.29
C VAL A 76 0.25 -1.78 -0.95
N LEU A 77 -0.16 -0.95 0.00
CA LEU A 77 -0.60 -1.43 1.30
C LEU A 77 -1.64 -0.50 1.89
N SER A 78 -2.41 -1.00 2.84
CA SER A 78 -3.33 -0.17 3.60
C SER A 78 -3.14 -0.48 5.05
N GLY A 79 -3.44 0.44 5.91
CA GLY A 79 -3.33 0.21 7.34
C GLY A 79 -3.26 1.53 8.08
N SER A 80 -2.89 1.48 9.34
CA SER A 80 -2.77 2.69 10.10
C SER A 80 -1.50 3.42 9.72
N TYR A 81 -1.46 4.68 10.02
CA TYR A 81 -0.28 5.49 9.71
C TYR A 81 0.97 4.85 10.30
N GLU A 82 0.89 4.41 11.51
CA GLU A 82 2.03 3.85 12.16
C GLU A 82 2.51 2.58 11.52
N GLN A 83 1.60 1.74 11.09
CA GLN A 83 1.98 0.53 10.42
C GLN A 83 2.64 0.84 9.09
N LEU A 84 2.11 1.79 8.37
CA LEU A 84 2.63 2.11 7.06
C LEU A 84 3.93 2.88 7.11
N ARG A 85 4.12 3.66 8.17
CA ARG A 85 5.29 4.50 8.26
C ARG A 85 6.59 3.72 8.25
N SER A 86 6.66 2.64 8.98
CA SER A 86 7.89 1.87 9.02
C SER A 86 8.20 1.29 7.66
N LYS A 87 7.17 0.86 6.92
CA LYS A 87 7.39 0.32 5.60
C LYS A 87 7.78 1.42 4.63
N ALA A 88 7.15 2.57 4.75
CA ALA A 88 7.48 3.70 3.89
C ALA A 88 8.92 4.12 4.09
N ASP A 89 9.37 4.13 5.32
CA ASP A 89 10.74 4.53 5.61
C ASP A 89 11.74 3.58 4.96
N LEU A 90 11.46 2.29 5.01
CA LEU A 90 12.35 1.33 4.39
C LEU A 90 12.37 1.50 2.87
N MET A 91 11.21 1.77 2.30
CA MET A 91 11.13 1.93 0.86
C MET A 91 11.83 3.20 0.40
N LEU A 92 11.69 4.27 1.18
CA LEU A 92 12.38 5.51 0.86
C LEU A 92 13.89 5.32 0.99
N ASP A 93 14.32 4.57 1.98
CA ASP A 93 15.73 4.34 2.19
C ASP A 93 16.38 3.63 1.02
N VAL A 94 15.68 2.75 0.37
CA VAL A 94 16.24 2.04 -0.75
C VAL A 94 16.02 2.78 -2.07
N GLY A 95 15.44 3.96 -2.01
CA GLY A 95 15.34 4.80 -3.20
C GLY A 95 14.03 4.79 -3.95
N LEU A 96 13.00 4.19 -3.38
CA LEU A 96 11.71 4.25 -4.05
C LEU A 96 10.98 5.51 -3.63
N THR A 97 9.98 5.88 -4.39
CA THR A 97 9.18 7.07 -4.10
C THR A 97 7.82 6.64 -3.61
N VAL A 98 7.54 6.86 -2.34
CA VAL A 98 6.27 6.46 -1.75
C VAL A 98 5.70 7.56 -0.88
N GLU A 99 4.39 7.51 -0.67
CA GLU A 99 3.71 8.44 0.21
C GLU A 99 2.60 7.73 0.94
N ILE A 100 2.31 8.17 2.15
CA ILE A 100 1.15 7.66 2.88
C ILE A 100 0.03 8.65 2.66
N GLN A 101 -1.07 8.17 2.14
CA GLN A 101 -2.21 9.03 1.80
C GLN A 101 -3.49 8.63 2.54
#